data_90c0e64385b7cf2b01e01f4f8089a8fc
#
_entry.id   90c0e64385b7cf2b01e01f4f8089a8fc
#
_cell.length_a   1.000
_cell.length_b   1.000
_cell.length_c   1.000
_cell.angle_alpha   90.00
_cell.angle_beta   90.00
_cell.angle_gamma   90.00
#
_symmetry.space_group_name_H-M   'P 1'
#
loop_
_entity.id
_entity.type
_entity.pdbx_description
1 polymer ?
#
loop_
_entity_poly.entity_id
_entity_poly.type
_entity_poly.pdbx_seq_one_letter_code
_entity_poly.pdbx_strand_id
1 'polypeptide(L)'
;MLNQMRNYQKLESKDLRVIGKQAQDGVQNQLLVIQTPFGYRRAAELICPENEGSYAAIMYVHWYEPESGNSNRSQFKVEATEMARGGAVCLLIETLWSDPDFFIKRTQQDDLQNAIEEVVNIRRAMDLLLSQPNVDVKRFAYIGHDFGGMYGVLAGSLDQRPTHCVVMAATPRFPDWYLYGPKLQDEAREAFIRQMSEIDPIAHAPNLSPASVFFQFATDDPHVSKERAEEFFGAANEPKEMKWYQAGHGLNEEATRDRKIWLKEKLMLK
;
A
#
# COMPACT_ATOMS: atom_id res chain seq x y z
N MET A 1 10.93 -12.34 13.67
CA MET A 1 10.62 -11.32 12.65
C MET A 1 9.21 -11.48 12.11
N LEU A 2 8.88 -12.40 11.23
CA LEU A 2 7.52 -12.61 10.71
C LEU A 2 6.46 -12.81 11.80
N ASN A 3 6.84 -13.42 12.93
CA ASN A 3 5.93 -13.59 14.06
C ASN A 3 5.48 -12.27 14.72
N GLN A 4 6.34 -11.26 14.75
CA GLN A 4 5.98 -9.91 15.24
C GLN A 4 4.99 -9.22 14.30
N MET A 5 5.17 -9.40 12.98
CA MET A 5 4.23 -8.87 11.99
C MET A 5 2.88 -9.59 12.02
N ARG A 6 2.85 -10.90 12.34
CA ARG A 6 1.61 -11.71 12.43
C ARG A 6 0.83 -11.45 13.70
N ASN A 7 1.52 -11.40 14.84
CA ASN A 7 0.94 -11.25 16.18
C ASN A 7 1.06 -9.80 16.63
N TYR A 8 0.21 -8.93 16.11
CA TYR A 8 0.16 -7.51 16.44
C TYR A 8 -1.06 -7.16 17.28
N GLN A 9 -0.96 -6.08 18.02
CA GLN A 9 -2.09 -5.49 18.72
C GLN A 9 -3.05 -4.86 17.70
N LYS A 10 -4.25 -5.41 17.58
CA LYS A 10 -5.30 -4.85 16.71
C LYS A 10 -5.63 -3.41 17.07
N LEU A 11 -6.14 -2.68 16.09
CA LEU A 11 -6.63 -1.32 16.31
C LEU A 11 -7.86 -1.33 17.23
N GLU A 12 -7.83 -0.49 18.25
CA GLU A 12 -8.97 -0.26 19.15
C GLU A 12 -9.54 1.16 18.93
N SER A 13 -10.78 1.39 19.33
CA SER A 13 -11.44 2.70 19.18
C SER A 13 -10.69 3.83 19.88
N LYS A 14 -10.00 3.56 20.98
CA LYS A 14 -9.16 4.53 21.72
C LYS A 14 -7.94 5.00 20.92
N ASP A 15 -7.49 4.22 19.94
CA ASP A 15 -6.34 4.53 19.10
C ASP A 15 -6.71 5.47 17.94
N LEU A 16 -8.02 5.73 17.75
CA LEU A 16 -8.54 6.48 16.63
C LEU A 16 -9.10 7.83 17.07
N ARG A 17 -8.78 8.88 16.32
CA ARG A 17 -9.29 10.22 16.51
C ARG A 17 -9.75 10.83 15.19
N VAL A 18 -11.02 11.18 15.09
CA VAL A 18 -11.52 11.98 13.96
C VAL A 18 -11.23 13.44 14.27
N ILE A 19 -10.46 14.11 13.40
CA ILE A 19 -10.05 15.51 13.55
C ILE A 19 -10.71 16.45 12.55
N GLY A 20 -11.38 15.92 11.54
CA GLY A 20 -12.15 16.68 10.57
C GLY A 20 -13.13 15.80 9.81
N LYS A 21 -14.27 16.38 9.41
CA LYS A 21 -15.26 15.75 8.54
C LYS A 21 -15.75 16.75 7.53
N GLN A 22 -15.87 16.33 6.28
CA GLN A 22 -16.44 17.11 5.19
C GLN A 22 -17.30 16.20 4.32
N ALA A 23 -18.52 16.60 4.08
CA ALA A 23 -19.42 15.94 3.14
C ALA A 23 -19.49 16.76 1.85
N GLN A 24 -19.31 16.13 0.71
CA GLN A 24 -19.39 16.76 -0.60
C GLN A 24 -19.71 15.71 -1.67
N ASP A 25 -20.66 16.06 -2.55
CA ASP A 25 -20.99 15.28 -3.75
C ASP A 25 -21.25 13.80 -3.49
N GLY A 26 -21.99 13.48 -2.42
CA GLY A 26 -22.42 12.12 -2.06
C GLY A 26 -21.37 11.26 -1.37
N VAL A 27 -20.25 11.85 -0.94
CA VAL A 27 -19.24 11.19 -0.14
C VAL A 27 -18.89 12.00 1.11
N GLN A 28 -18.61 11.32 2.20
CA GLN A 28 -18.06 11.89 3.43
C GLN A 28 -16.57 11.58 3.50
N ASN A 29 -15.76 12.63 3.57
CA ASN A 29 -14.34 12.54 3.85
C ASN A 29 -14.08 12.83 5.34
N GLN A 30 -13.35 11.94 6.01
CA GLN A 30 -12.97 12.07 7.41
C GLN A 30 -11.44 12.08 7.53
N LEU A 31 -10.89 13.14 8.11
CA LEU A 31 -9.48 13.19 8.47
C LEU A 31 -9.29 12.54 9.84
N LEU A 32 -8.40 11.56 9.90
CA LEU A 32 -8.17 10.72 11.06
C LEU A 32 -6.73 10.85 11.56
N VAL A 33 -6.55 10.62 12.85
CA VAL A 33 -5.24 10.36 13.46
C VAL A 33 -5.32 8.99 14.13
N ILE A 34 -4.37 8.13 13.79
CA ILE A 34 -4.23 6.76 14.30
C ILE A 34 -3.02 6.72 15.23
N GLN A 35 -3.23 6.31 16.49
CA GLN A 35 -2.13 6.03 17.41
C GLN A 35 -1.54 4.67 17.07
N THR A 36 -0.22 4.62 16.82
CA THR A 36 0.48 3.35 16.61
C THR A 36 0.88 2.71 17.93
N PRO A 37 1.11 1.39 17.96
CA PRO A 37 1.60 0.73 19.18
C PRO A 37 3.07 1.08 19.49
N PHE A 38 3.73 1.79 18.60
CA PHE A 38 5.15 2.18 18.69
C PHE A 38 5.36 3.60 19.23
N GLY A 39 4.31 4.26 19.70
CA GLY A 39 4.40 5.56 20.38
C GLY A 39 4.26 6.79 19.49
N TYR A 40 4.12 6.64 18.18
CA TYR A 40 3.88 7.75 17.25
C TYR A 40 2.48 7.71 16.65
N ARG A 41 2.13 8.73 15.87
CA ARG A 41 0.83 8.90 15.24
C ARG A 41 0.98 8.98 13.73
N ARG A 42 -0.05 8.49 13.02
CA ARG A 42 -0.18 8.59 11.57
C ARG A 42 -1.50 9.26 11.21
N ALA A 43 -1.49 10.11 10.20
CA ALA A 43 -2.74 10.62 9.63
C ALA A 43 -3.32 9.62 8.64
N ALA A 44 -4.64 9.67 8.46
CA ALA A 44 -5.33 8.93 7.42
C ALA A 44 -6.55 9.71 6.95
N GLU A 45 -7.00 9.44 5.73
CA GLU A 45 -8.26 9.92 5.19
C GLU A 45 -9.18 8.73 4.91
N LEU A 46 -10.37 8.75 5.48
CA LEU A 46 -11.43 7.78 5.25
C LEU A 46 -12.51 8.42 4.42
N ILE A 47 -12.77 7.89 3.23
CA ILE A 47 -13.75 8.40 2.29
C ILE A 47 -14.86 7.37 2.17
N CYS A 48 -16.06 7.73 2.61
CA CYS A 48 -17.23 6.86 2.68
C CYS A 48 -18.35 7.36 1.78
N PRO A 49 -19.14 6.48 1.14
CA PRO A 49 -20.42 6.85 0.56
C PRO A 49 -21.38 7.42 1.61
N GLU A 50 -22.20 8.39 1.24
CA GLU A 50 -23.27 8.89 2.12
C GLU A 50 -24.58 8.11 2.00
N ASN A 51 -24.75 7.36 0.90
CA ASN A 51 -25.95 6.54 0.68
C ASN A 51 -25.90 5.24 1.50
N GLU A 52 -27.06 4.71 1.82
CA GLU A 52 -27.15 3.36 2.43
C GLU A 52 -26.78 2.28 1.42
N GLY A 53 -26.08 1.24 1.87
CA GLY A 53 -25.68 0.12 1.01
C GLY A 53 -24.68 -0.82 1.66
N SER A 54 -24.35 -1.88 0.97
CA SER A 54 -23.22 -2.75 1.28
C SER A 54 -22.01 -2.30 0.42
N TYR A 55 -20.92 -1.94 1.07
CA TYR A 55 -19.77 -1.30 0.43
C TYR A 55 -18.60 -2.26 0.29
N ALA A 56 -17.89 -2.17 -0.82
CA ALA A 56 -16.54 -2.73 -0.90
C ALA A 56 -15.57 -1.90 -0.04
N ALA A 57 -14.41 -2.45 0.25
CA ALA A 57 -13.31 -1.76 0.92
C ALA A 57 -12.14 -1.57 -0.03
N ILE A 58 -11.51 -0.40 -0.05
CA ILE A 58 -10.29 -0.15 -0.80
C ILE A 58 -9.29 0.59 0.08
N MET A 59 -8.11 0.02 0.23
CA MET A 59 -7.00 0.65 0.92
C MET A 59 -5.96 1.11 -0.09
N TYR A 60 -5.58 2.39 -0.02
CA TYR A 60 -4.60 3.01 -0.89
C TYR A 60 -3.35 3.36 -0.11
N VAL A 61 -2.19 2.94 -0.64
CA VAL A 61 -0.88 3.24 -0.07
C VAL A 61 0.03 3.82 -1.14
N HIS A 62 0.44 5.04 -0.90
CA HIS A 62 1.16 5.89 -1.84
C HIS A 62 2.64 5.53 -2.00
N TRP A 63 3.31 6.15 -2.97
CA TRP A 63 4.75 6.10 -3.16
C TRP A 63 5.48 7.18 -2.35
N TYR A 64 6.82 7.11 -2.34
CA TYR A 64 7.65 8.19 -1.80
C TYR A 64 7.70 9.36 -2.79
N GLU A 65 7.28 10.54 -2.35
CA GLU A 65 7.32 11.79 -3.15
C GLU A 65 7.68 12.96 -2.23
N PRO A 66 8.99 13.27 -2.10
CA PRO A 66 9.47 14.27 -1.14
C PRO A 66 9.01 15.69 -1.46
N GLU A 67 8.68 15.98 -2.72
CA GLU A 67 8.20 17.31 -3.14
C GLU A 67 6.71 17.53 -2.86
N SER A 68 5.98 16.48 -2.48
CA SER A 68 4.56 16.57 -2.16
C SER A 68 4.35 17.30 -0.83
N GLY A 69 3.59 18.40 -0.86
CA GLY A 69 3.30 19.22 0.31
C GLY A 69 2.47 18.55 1.42
N ASN A 70 1.96 17.35 1.20
CA ASN A 70 1.13 16.61 2.15
C ASN A 70 1.60 15.17 2.35
N SER A 71 2.89 14.93 2.21
CA SER A 71 3.50 13.60 2.39
C SER A 71 2.97 12.55 1.40
N ASN A 72 2.49 12.99 0.25
CA ASN A 72 1.89 12.20 -0.82
C ASN A 72 0.70 11.29 -0.44
N ARG A 73 0.19 11.37 0.79
CA ARG A 73 -1.01 10.62 1.19
C ARG A 73 -2.19 10.84 0.24
N SER A 74 -2.26 12.01 -0.39
CA SER A 74 -3.33 12.39 -1.32
C SER A 74 -3.16 11.84 -2.74
N GLN A 75 -2.13 11.07 -3.06
CA GLN A 75 -1.88 10.53 -4.39
C GLN A 75 -3.15 9.94 -5.02
N PHE A 76 -3.86 9.13 -4.27
CA PHE A 76 -5.05 8.43 -4.74
C PHE A 76 -6.38 9.12 -4.37
N LYS A 77 -6.36 10.36 -3.85
CA LYS A 77 -7.57 10.99 -3.32
C LYS A 77 -8.69 11.15 -4.36
N VAL A 78 -8.34 11.53 -5.58
CA VAL A 78 -9.32 11.69 -6.67
C VAL A 78 -9.94 10.33 -7.03
N GLU A 79 -9.11 9.31 -7.21
CA GLU A 79 -9.55 7.95 -7.50
C GLU A 79 -10.41 7.37 -6.36
N ALA A 80 -9.95 7.50 -5.12
CA ALA A 80 -10.67 7.03 -3.94
C ALA A 80 -12.05 7.69 -3.80
N THR A 81 -12.15 8.98 -4.10
CA THR A 81 -13.43 9.71 -4.11
C THR A 81 -14.37 9.17 -5.19
N GLU A 82 -13.85 8.87 -6.37
CA GLU A 82 -14.63 8.26 -7.46
C GLU A 82 -15.11 6.85 -7.10
N MET A 83 -14.21 6.02 -6.54
CA MET A 83 -14.57 4.67 -6.08
C MET A 83 -15.59 4.70 -4.94
N ALA A 84 -15.50 5.68 -4.05
CA ALA A 84 -16.48 5.85 -2.98
C ALA A 84 -17.87 6.19 -3.53
N ARG A 85 -17.97 7.05 -4.55
CA ARG A 85 -19.25 7.29 -5.25
C ARG A 85 -19.81 6.02 -5.90
N GLY A 86 -18.94 5.12 -6.32
CA GLY A 86 -19.29 3.81 -6.88
C GLY A 86 -19.68 2.74 -5.84
N GLY A 87 -19.58 3.03 -4.55
CA GLY A 87 -19.97 2.12 -3.48
C GLY A 87 -18.81 1.44 -2.75
N ALA A 88 -17.66 2.09 -2.64
CA ALA A 88 -16.55 1.63 -1.82
C ALA A 88 -16.31 2.54 -0.62
N VAL A 89 -15.88 1.99 0.51
CA VAL A 89 -15.23 2.73 1.59
C VAL A 89 -13.73 2.70 1.32
N CYS A 90 -13.12 3.89 1.20
CA CYS A 90 -11.72 4.04 0.82
C CYS A 90 -10.90 4.61 1.97
N LEU A 91 -9.73 4.05 2.23
CA LEU A 91 -8.80 4.51 3.26
C LEU A 91 -7.44 4.84 2.62
N LEU A 92 -6.97 6.08 2.84
CA LEU A 92 -5.65 6.55 2.47
C LEU A 92 -4.86 6.79 3.76
N ILE A 93 -3.64 6.25 3.84
CA ILE A 93 -2.84 6.32 5.07
C ILE A 93 -1.51 7.04 4.86
N GLU A 94 -1.03 7.69 5.90
CA GLU A 94 0.37 8.03 6.05
C GLU A 94 1.20 6.79 6.37
N THR A 95 2.43 6.79 5.89
CA THR A 95 3.39 5.69 6.01
C THR A 95 4.73 6.20 6.52
N LEU A 96 5.67 5.32 6.72
CA LEU A 96 7.05 5.65 7.09
C LEU A 96 7.68 6.65 6.09
N TRP A 97 7.46 6.43 4.81
CA TRP A 97 7.99 7.28 3.72
C TRP A 97 7.12 8.50 3.40
N SER A 98 6.11 8.79 4.19
CA SER A 98 5.40 10.08 4.14
C SER A 98 6.24 11.24 4.68
N ASP A 99 7.31 10.98 5.40
CA ASP A 99 8.30 11.99 5.77
C ASP A 99 9.13 12.36 4.52
N PRO A 100 9.13 13.62 4.04
CA PRO A 100 9.92 14.02 2.89
C PRO A 100 11.43 13.81 3.08
N ASP A 101 11.88 13.81 4.33
CA ASP A 101 13.28 13.55 4.70
C ASP A 101 13.57 12.07 4.98
N PHE A 102 12.66 11.14 4.63
CA PHE A 102 12.78 9.73 4.94
C PHE A 102 14.16 9.16 4.60
N PHE A 103 14.65 9.36 3.38
CA PHE A 103 15.97 8.86 2.96
C PHE A 103 17.15 9.54 3.65
N ILE A 104 16.96 10.74 4.23
CA ILE A 104 17.97 11.48 4.97
C ILE A 104 18.02 11.01 6.42
N LYS A 105 16.86 10.77 7.03
CA LYS A 105 16.70 10.45 8.47
C LYS A 105 16.89 8.97 8.78
N ARG A 106 16.60 8.08 7.82
CA ARG A 106 16.70 6.63 8.04
C ARG A 106 18.14 6.19 8.27
N THR A 107 18.29 5.16 9.06
CA THR A 107 19.55 4.43 9.23
C THR A 107 19.37 2.98 8.82
N GLN A 108 20.43 2.36 8.29
CA GLN A 108 20.36 0.95 7.86
C GLN A 108 20.13 -0.02 9.02
N GLN A 109 20.57 0.36 10.20
CA GLN A 109 20.37 -0.42 11.43
C GLN A 109 18.89 -0.51 11.81
N ASP A 110 18.13 0.53 11.51
CA ASP A 110 16.72 0.62 11.87
C ASP A 110 15.77 0.13 10.76
N ASP A 111 16.26 0.00 9.51
CA ASP A 111 15.41 -0.31 8.34
C ASP A 111 14.56 -1.57 8.53
N LEU A 112 15.14 -2.63 9.08
CA LEU A 112 14.40 -3.87 9.30
C LEU A 112 13.30 -3.70 10.36
N GLN A 113 13.62 -3.04 11.48
CA GLN A 113 12.65 -2.80 12.54
C GLN A 113 11.54 -1.85 12.05
N ASN A 114 11.91 -0.80 11.34
CA ASN A 114 10.98 0.12 10.72
C ASN A 114 10.05 -0.59 9.71
N ALA A 115 10.57 -1.53 8.93
CA ALA A 115 9.76 -2.32 8.01
C ALA A 115 8.76 -3.22 8.75
N ILE A 116 9.16 -3.84 9.86
CA ILE A 116 8.27 -4.63 10.71
C ILE A 116 7.14 -3.77 11.27
N GLU A 117 7.47 -2.61 11.79
CA GLU A 117 6.50 -1.66 12.34
C GLU A 117 5.51 -1.16 11.28
N GLU A 118 6.00 -0.87 10.07
CA GLU A 118 5.15 -0.40 8.99
C GLU A 118 4.16 -1.47 8.52
N VAL A 119 4.57 -2.73 8.42
CA VAL A 119 3.64 -3.83 8.12
C VAL A 119 2.55 -3.94 9.18
N VAL A 120 2.89 -3.80 10.46
CA VAL A 120 1.92 -3.80 11.56
C VAL A 120 0.96 -2.61 11.41
N ASN A 121 1.46 -1.42 11.10
CA ASN A 121 0.62 -0.22 10.90
C ASN A 121 -0.35 -0.39 9.72
N ILE A 122 0.13 -0.95 8.60
CA ILE A 122 -0.72 -1.26 7.44
C ILE A 122 -1.83 -2.25 7.83
N ARG A 123 -1.51 -3.31 8.56
CA ARG A 123 -2.50 -4.30 9.01
C ARG A 123 -3.51 -3.71 10.00
N ARG A 124 -3.08 -2.79 10.87
CA ARG A 124 -3.98 -2.03 11.76
C ARG A 124 -4.90 -1.08 10.97
N ALA A 125 -4.39 -0.49 9.88
CA ALA A 125 -5.22 0.29 8.98
C ALA A 125 -6.26 -0.58 8.25
N MET A 126 -5.93 -1.83 7.91
CA MET A 126 -6.92 -2.81 7.42
C MET A 126 -7.99 -3.11 8.50
N ASP A 127 -7.61 -3.22 9.78
CA ASP A 127 -8.58 -3.38 10.88
C ASP A 127 -9.57 -2.21 10.90
N LEU A 128 -9.06 -0.97 10.80
CA LEU A 128 -9.89 0.24 10.75
C LEU A 128 -10.86 0.20 9.57
N LEU A 129 -10.36 -0.07 8.37
CA LEU A 129 -11.15 -0.06 7.15
C LEU A 129 -12.27 -1.11 7.20
N LEU A 130 -11.94 -2.33 7.61
CA LEU A 130 -12.89 -3.44 7.65
C LEU A 130 -13.86 -3.37 8.84
N SER A 131 -13.60 -2.52 9.84
CA SER A 131 -14.53 -2.25 10.93
C SER A 131 -15.58 -1.18 10.61
N GLN A 132 -15.49 -0.54 9.43
CA GLN A 132 -16.45 0.49 9.06
C GLN A 132 -17.85 -0.10 8.84
N PRO A 133 -18.91 0.64 9.20
CA PRO A 133 -20.28 0.17 8.99
C PRO A 133 -20.56 -0.20 7.53
N ASN A 134 -21.29 -1.28 7.32
CA ASN A 134 -21.75 -1.77 6.02
C ASN A 134 -20.61 -2.18 5.03
N VAL A 135 -19.39 -2.32 5.49
CA VAL A 135 -18.30 -2.87 4.68
C VAL A 135 -18.47 -4.39 4.53
N ASP A 136 -18.49 -4.85 3.30
CA ASP A 136 -18.42 -6.27 2.95
C ASP A 136 -16.93 -6.70 2.92
N VAL A 137 -16.50 -7.38 3.97
CA VAL A 137 -15.11 -7.83 4.13
C VAL A 137 -14.64 -8.82 3.03
N LYS A 138 -15.55 -9.36 2.24
CA LYS A 138 -15.23 -10.24 1.10
C LYS A 138 -14.90 -9.46 -0.19
N ARG A 139 -15.15 -8.16 -0.21
CA ARG A 139 -14.88 -7.28 -1.34
C ARG A 139 -13.83 -6.24 -0.93
N PHE A 140 -12.62 -6.71 -0.66
CA PHE A 140 -11.52 -5.84 -0.20
C PHE A 140 -10.36 -5.84 -1.19
N ALA A 141 -9.98 -4.64 -1.67
CA ALA A 141 -8.80 -4.42 -2.49
C ALA A 141 -7.74 -3.59 -1.76
N TYR A 142 -6.49 -3.99 -1.91
CA TYR A 142 -5.31 -3.22 -1.53
C TYR A 142 -4.63 -2.67 -2.78
N ILE A 143 -4.37 -1.38 -2.83
CA ILE A 143 -3.68 -0.70 -3.93
C ILE A 143 -2.42 -0.04 -3.38
N GLY A 144 -1.26 -0.41 -3.92
CA GLY A 144 0.01 0.13 -3.50
C GLY A 144 0.90 0.56 -4.67
N HIS A 145 1.51 1.73 -4.54
CA HIS A 145 2.46 2.25 -5.51
C HIS A 145 3.86 2.26 -4.91
N ASP A 146 4.85 1.74 -5.63
CA ASP A 146 6.26 1.66 -5.21
C ASP A 146 6.40 1.01 -3.82
N PHE A 147 6.90 1.72 -2.80
CA PHE A 147 6.91 1.23 -1.41
C PHE A 147 5.53 0.74 -0.96
N GLY A 148 4.46 1.46 -1.31
CA GLY A 148 3.10 1.03 -1.02
C GLY A 148 2.78 -0.34 -1.60
N GLY A 149 3.27 -0.64 -2.82
CA GLY A 149 3.16 -1.95 -3.45
C GLY A 149 4.01 -3.01 -2.77
N MET A 150 5.27 -2.68 -2.46
CA MET A 150 6.21 -3.59 -1.79
C MET A 150 5.70 -4.02 -0.41
N TYR A 151 5.33 -3.06 0.43
CA TYR A 151 4.76 -3.33 1.75
C TYR A 151 3.39 -3.99 1.68
N GLY A 152 2.61 -3.71 0.62
CA GLY A 152 1.33 -4.35 0.36
C GLY A 152 1.46 -5.84 0.10
N VAL A 153 2.47 -6.25 -0.68
CA VAL A 153 2.77 -7.67 -0.91
C VAL A 153 3.17 -8.35 0.38
N LEU A 154 4.05 -7.74 1.18
CA LEU A 154 4.46 -8.31 2.46
C LEU A 154 3.29 -8.39 3.44
N ALA A 155 2.51 -7.33 3.62
CA ALA A 155 1.36 -7.31 4.52
C ALA A 155 0.26 -8.30 4.07
N GLY A 156 -0.07 -8.33 2.77
CA GLY A 156 -1.06 -9.22 2.19
C GLY A 156 -0.69 -10.70 2.28
N SER A 157 0.61 -11.03 2.18
CA SER A 157 1.09 -12.41 2.37
C SER A 157 0.90 -12.95 3.79
N LEU A 158 0.88 -12.05 4.76
CA LEU A 158 0.70 -12.36 6.19
C LEU A 158 -0.77 -12.25 6.64
N ASP A 159 -1.58 -11.60 5.82
CA ASP A 159 -2.97 -11.26 6.13
C ASP A 159 -3.84 -11.42 4.87
N GLN A 160 -4.50 -12.52 4.75
CA GLN A 160 -5.30 -12.88 3.56
C GLN A 160 -6.67 -12.19 3.49
N ARG A 161 -6.88 -11.08 4.22
CA ARG A 161 -8.12 -10.31 4.12
C ARG A 161 -8.28 -9.59 2.77
N PRO A 162 -7.22 -8.99 2.16
CA PRO A 162 -7.35 -8.48 0.80
C PRO A 162 -7.67 -9.61 -0.17
N THR A 163 -8.76 -9.48 -0.91
CA THR A 163 -9.19 -10.43 -1.95
C THR A 163 -8.64 -10.04 -3.33
N HIS A 164 -8.18 -8.79 -3.43
CA HIS A 164 -7.62 -8.20 -4.65
C HIS A 164 -6.47 -7.28 -4.29
N CYS A 165 -5.40 -7.31 -5.08
CA CYS A 165 -4.23 -6.46 -4.90
C CYS A 165 -3.85 -5.79 -6.21
N VAL A 166 -3.51 -4.51 -6.17
CA VAL A 166 -2.86 -3.80 -7.27
C VAL A 166 -1.46 -3.39 -6.83
N VAL A 167 -0.45 -3.84 -7.56
CA VAL A 167 0.96 -3.56 -7.30
C VAL A 167 1.49 -2.71 -8.44
N MET A 168 1.81 -1.44 -8.14
CA MET A 168 2.17 -0.44 -9.13
C MET A 168 3.64 -0.07 -9.00
N ALA A 169 4.41 -0.19 -10.10
CA ALA A 169 5.81 0.25 -10.21
C ALA A 169 6.66 -0.11 -8.97
N ALA A 170 6.47 -1.31 -8.43
CA ALA A 170 7.16 -1.79 -7.24
C ALA A 170 8.35 -2.67 -7.59
N THR A 171 9.43 -2.58 -6.81
CA THR A 171 10.60 -3.44 -6.96
C THR A 171 10.43 -4.75 -6.17
N PRO A 172 11.09 -5.84 -6.58
CA PRO A 172 10.98 -7.13 -5.90
C PRO A 172 11.69 -7.18 -4.55
N ARG A 173 12.59 -6.21 -4.24
CA ARG A 173 13.44 -6.27 -3.04
C ARG A 173 13.61 -4.89 -2.42
N PHE A 174 13.56 -4.82 -1.09
CA PHE A 174 13.83 -3.59 -0.34
C PHE A 174 15.24 -3.03 -0.57
N PRO A 175 16.31 -3.82 -0.68
CA PRO A 175 17.63 -3.30 -1.02
C PRO A 175 17.71 -2.53 -2.33
N ASP A 176 16.80 -2.75 -3.28
CA ASP A 176 16.73 -1.98 -4.53
C ASP A 176 16.54 -0.48 -4.28
N TRP A 177 15.83 -0.11 -3.20
CA TRP A 177 15.64 1.26 -2.76
C TRP A 177 16.60 1.66 -1.63
N TYR A 178 16.72 0.84 -0.61
CA TYR A 178 17.48 1.20 0.58
C TYR A 178 18.98 1.33 0.36
N LEU A 179 19.51 0.69 -0.68
CA LEU A 179 20.91 0.83 -1.11
C LEU A 179 21.12 1.87 -2.19
N TYR A 180 20.09 2.63 -2.54
CA TYR A 180 20.20 3.75 -3.48
C TYR A 180 21.08 4.87 -2.91
N GLY A 181 20.97 5.12 -1.61
CA GLY A 181 21.83 6.02 -0.84
C GLY A 181 21.60 5.90 0.68
N PRO A 182 22.64 5.85 1.50
CA PRO A 182 24.05 5.69 1.13
C PRO A 182 24.33 4.28 0.59
N LYS A 183 25.30 4.20 -0.32
CA LYS A 183 25.70 2.92 -0.92
C LYS A 183 26.61 2.16 0.04
N LEU A 184 26.11 1.07 0.60
CA LEU A 184 26.94 0.11 1.30
C LEU A 184 27.83 -0.65 0.31
N GLN A 185 29.00 -1.07 0.76
CA GLN A 185 29.97 -1.83 -0.03
C GLN A 185 30.34 -3.15 0.65
N ASP A 186 30.86 -4.07 -0.13
CA ASP A 186 31.43 -5.33 0.31
C ASP A 186 30.57 -6.09 1.34
N GLU A 187 31.16 -6.56 2.41
CA GLU A 187 30.52 -7.35 3.46
C GLU A 187 29.30 -6.63 4.10
N ALA A 188 29.36 -5.31 4.26
CA ALA A 188 28.26 -4.55 4.83
C ALA A 188 27.03 -4.57 3.91
N ARG A 189 27.25 -4.47 2.60
CA ARG A 189 26.18 -4.58 1.60
C ARG A 189 25.55 -5.96 1.59
N GLU A 190 26.38 -7.00 1.59
CA GLU A 190 25.88 -8.37 1.61
C GLU A 190 25.13 -8.70 2.90
N ALA A 191 25.63 -8.22 4.05
CA ALA A 191 24.96 -8.39 5.34
C ALA A 191 23.57 -7.73 5.34
N PHE A 192 23.45 -6.52 4.79
CA PHE A 192 22.18 -5.82 4.67
C PHE A 192 21.20 -6.58 3.74
N ILE A 193 21.66 -7.04 2.57
CA ILE A 193 20.84 -7.83 1.66
C ILE A 193 20.33 -9.11 2.34
N ARG A 194 21.22 -9.84 3.03
CA ARG A 194 20.82 -11.05 3.79
C ARG A 194 19.80 -10.71 4.87
N GLN A 195 19.97 -9.60 5.58
CA GLN A 195 19.06 -9.16 6.63
C GLN A 195 17.65 -8.86 6.08
N MET A 196 17.57 -8.20 4.92
CA MET A 196 16.29 -7.83 4.31
C MET A 196 15.63 -8.97 3.56
N SER A 197 16.37 -9.99 3.13
CA SER A 197 15.85 -11.05 2.26
C SER A 197 14.65 -11.82 2.82
N GLU A 198 14.52 -11.91 4.15
CA GLU A 198 13.38 -12.58 4.79
C GLU A 198 12.07 -11.79 4.66
N ILE A 199 12.17 -10.48 4.36
CA ILE A 199 11.00 -9.59 4.20
C ILE A 199 10.87 -9.03 2.78
N ASP A 200 11.76 -9.41 1.87
CA ASP A 200 11.68 -8.94 0.49
C ASP A 200 10.35 -9.34 -0.17
N PRO A 201 9.67 -8.41 -0.84
CA PRO A 201 8.38 -8.66 -1.47
C PRO A 201 8.35 -9.91 -2.35
N ILE A 202 9.43 -10.18 -3.08
CA ILE A 202 9.52 -11.35 -3.98
C ILE A 202 9.37 -12.68 -3.24
N ALA A 203 9.89 -12.78 -2.02
CA ALA A 203 9.76 -13.99 -1.19
C ALA A 203 8.32 -14.20 -0.68
N HIS A 204 7.52 -13.14 -0.69
CA HIS A 204 6.16 -13.11 -0.18
C HIS A 204 5.08 -13.12 -1.25
N ALA A 205 5.40 -12.73 -2.49
CA ALA A 205 4.47 -12.68 -3.61
C ALA A 205 3.68 -13.98 -3.84
N PRO A 206 4.27 -15.18 -3.73
CA PRO A 206 3.52 -16.44 -3.88
C PRO A 206 2.36 -16.60 -2.88
N ASN A 207 2.50 -16.00 -1.70
CA ASN A 207 1.53 -16.12 -0.61
C ASN A 207 0.36 -15.13 -0.69
N LEU A 208 0.31 -14.29 -1.71
CA LEU A 208 -0.87 -13.45 -1.98
C LEU A 208 -2.06 -14.27 -2.45
N SER A 209 -1.82 -15.39 -3.14
CA SER A 209 -2.89 -16.31 -3.55
C SER A 209 -3.69 -16.78 -2.32
N PRO A 210 -5.04 -16.81 -2.39
CA PRO A 210 -5.88 -16.75 -3.59
C PRO A 210 -6.34 -15.34 -4.04
N ALA A 211 -5.79 -14.24 -3.49
CA ALA A 211 -6.13 -12.91 -3.95
C ALA A 211 -5.73 -12.72 -5.43
N SER A 212 -6.59 -12.06 -6.21
CA SER A 212 -6.23 -11.66 -7.57
C SER A 212 -5.25 -10.48 -7.53
N VAL A 213 -4.15 -10.58 -8.29
CA VAL A 213 -3.11 -9.56 -8.29
C VAL A 213 -3.00 -8.92 -9.68
N PHE A 214 -3.12 -7.60 -9.74
CA PHE A 214 -2.87 -6.82 -10.94
C PHE A 214 -1.59 -6.01 -10.81
N PHE A 215 -0.58 -6.32 -11.62
CA PHE A 215 0.67 -5.61 -11.69
C PHE A 215 0.63 -4.53 -12.79
N GLN A 216 1.02 -3.32 -12.46
CA GLN A 216 1.13 -2.20 -13.40
C GLN A 216 2.57 -1.68 -13.41
N PHE A 217 3.24 -1.74 -14.57
CA PHE A 217 4.60 -1.26 -14.75
C PHE A 217 4.71 -0.26 -15.91
N ALA A 218 5.74 0.57 -15.89
CA ALA A 218 6.00 1.57 -16.90
C ALA A 218 7.25 1.22 -17.72
N THR A 219 7.20 1.51 -19.05
CA THR A 219 8.30 1.18 -19.97
C THR A 219 9.50 2.09 -19.80
N ASP A 220 9.30 3.32 -19.32
CA ASP A 220 10.31 4.36 -19.17
C ASP A 220 10.62 4.63 -17.69
N ASP A 221 10.38 3.63 -16.83
CA ASP A 221 10.66 3.73 -15.39
C ASP A 221 12.17 3.67 -15.13
N PRO A 222 12.79 4.73 -14.58
CA PRO A 222 14.23 4.73 -14.29
C PRO A 222 14.59 3.90 -13.05
N HIS A 223 13.61 3.48 -12.25
CA HIS A 223 13.81 2.80 -10.97
C HIS A 223 13.49 1.30 -11.04
N VAL A 224 12.46 0.92 -11.77
CA VAL A 224 12.02 -0.47 -11.90
C VAL A 224 12.30 -0.97 -13.30
N SER A 225 13.41 -1.68 -13.49
CA SER A 225 13.76 -2.27 -14.79
C SER A 225 12.76 -3.35 -15.19
N LYS A 226 12.71 -3.62 -16.50
CA LYS A 226 11.84 -4.67 -17.05
C LYS A 226 12.12 -6.02 -16.41
N GLU A 227 13.38 -6.37 -16.21
CA GLU A 227 13.80 -7.63 -15.62
C GLU A 227 13.29 -7.77 -14.17
N ARG A 228 13.38 -6.70 -13.37
CA ARG A 228 12.85 -6.68 -12.00
C ARG A 228 11.33 -6.83 -11.96
N ALA A 229 10.64 -6.16 -12.87
CA ALA A 229 9.18 -6.25 -12.98
C ALA A 229 8.73 -7.65 -13.38
N GLU A 230 9.37 -8.26 -14.39
CA GLU A 230 9.09 -9.61 -14.86
C GLU A 230 9.44 -10.66 -13.79
N GLU A 231 10.55 -10.50 -13.07
CA GLU A 231 10.92 -11.34 -11.95
C GLU A 231 9.87 -11.29 -10.84
N PHE A 232 9.43 -10.09 -10.47
CA PHE A 232 8.43 -9.91 -9.42
C PHE A 232 7.08 -10.51 -9.81
N PHE A 233 6.62 -10.24 -11.02
CA PHE A 233 5.42 -10.87 -11.57
C PHE A 233 5.54 -12.38 -11.61
N GLY A 234 6.69 -12.91 -12.07
CA GLY A 234 6.95 -14.35 -12.16
C GLY A 234 6.85 -15.06 -10.81
N ALA A 235 7.24 -14.40 -9.73
CA ALA A 235 7.22 -14.96 -8.38
C ALA A 235 5.80 -15.10 -7.79
N ALA A 236 4.85 -14.28 -8.18
CA ALA A 236 3.48 -14.38 -7.66
C ALA A 236 2.76 -15.62 -8.22
N ASN A 237 1.89 -16.24 -7.41
CA ASN A 237 0.98 -17.29 -7.86
C ASN A 237 -0.27 -16.73 -8.53
N GLU A 238 -0.97 -17.58 -9.29
CA GLU A 238 -2.28 -17.25 -9.86
C GLU A 238 -3.36 -17.07 -8.77
N PRO A 239 -4.39 -16.23 -9.01
CA PRO A 239 -4.66 -15.48 -10.25
C PRO A 239 -3.90 -14.14 -10.28
N LYS A 240 -3.19 -13.89 -11.38
CA LYS A 240 -2.42 -12.65 -11.58
C LYS A 240 -2.48 -12.17 -13.02
N GLU A 241 -2.34 -10.86 -13.21
CA GLU A 241 -2.20 -10.24 -14.52
C GLU A 241 -1.23 -9.06 -14.46
N MET A 242 -0.62 -8.72 -15.59
CA MET A 242 0.33 -7.63 -15.69
C MET A 242 0.06 -6.80 -16.94
N LYS A 243 0.21 -5.48 -16.81
CA LYS A 243 0.13 -4.56 -17.94
C LYS A 243 1.28 -3.54 -17.89
N TRP A 244 1.81 -3.24 -19.07
CA TRP A 244 2.84 -2.21 -19.29
C TRP A 244 2.22 -0.95 -19.86
N TYR A 245 2.77 0.20 -19.45
CA TYR A 245 2.31 1.51 -19.89
C TYR A 245 3.51 2.33 -20.39
N GLN A 246 3.29 3.08 -21.48
CA GLN A 246 4.28 4.05 -21.97
C GLN A 246 4.30 5.25 -21.01
N ALA A 247 5.07 5.18 -19.96
CA ALA A 247 5.12 6.14 -18.86
C ALA A 247 6.40 5.99 -18.05
N GLY A 248 6.70 6.99 -17.21
CA GLY A 248 7.69 6.90 -16.14
C GLY A 248 7.11 6.28 -14.86
N HIS A 249 7.88 6.33 -13.76
CA HIS A 249 7.57 5.69 -12.48
C HIS A 249 6.17 6.03 -11.92
N GLY A 250 5.69 7.27 -12.10
CA GLY A 250 4.36 7.70 -11.67
C GLY A 250 3.18 7.07 -12.40
N LEU A 251 3.45 6.30 -13.47
CA LEU A 251 2.44 5.79 -14.39
C LEU A 251 1.65 6.92 -15.09
N ASN A 252 0.58 6.61 -15.79
CA ASN A 252 -0.20 7.58 -16.54
C ASN A 252 -1.71 7.40 -16.35
N GLU A 253 -2.49 8.23 -17.05
CA GLU A 253 -3.96 8.18 -17.00
C GLU A 253 -4.52 6.85 -17.56
N GLU A 254 -3.83 6.22 -18.50
CA GLU A 254 -4.24 4.91 -19.02
C GLU A 254 -4.15 3.86 -17.91
N ALA A 255 -3.04 3.81 -17.18
CA ALA A 255 -2.87 2.92 -16.04
C ALA A 255 -3.95 3.15 -14.96
N THR A 256 -4.26 4.42 -14.69
CA THR A 256 -5.33 4.79 -13.75
C THR A 256 -6.70 4.32 -14.23
N ARG A 257 -7.02 4.51 -15.52
CA ARG A 257 -8.28 4.05 -16.10
C ARG A 257 -8.43 2.54 -16.02
N ASP A 258 -7.41 1.79 -16.42
CA ASP A 258 -7.44 0.33 -16.41
C ASP A 258 -7.59 -0.21 -14.99
N ARG A 259 -6.88 0.36 -14.02
CA ARG A 259 -7.01 0.00 -12.61
C ARG A 259 -8.43 0.24 -12.09
N LYS A 260 -9.02 1.40 -12.41
CA LYS A 260 -10.39 1.70 -12.02
C LYS A 260 -11.40 0.72 -12.63
N ILE A 261 -11.25 0.37 -13.90
CA ILE A 261 -12.10 -0.63 -14.57
C ILE A 261 -11.96 -1.97 -13.86
N TRP A 262 -10.74 -2.41 -13.64
CA TRP A 262 -10.45 -3.67 -12.95
C TRP A 262 -11.05 -3.72 -11.53
N LEU A 263 -10.88 -2.65 -10.77
CA LEU A 263 -11.45 -2.56 -9.42
C LEU A 263 -12.98 -2.58 -9.43
N LYS A 264 -13.61 -1.85 -10.36
CA LYS A 264 -15.07 -1.84 -10.49
C LYS A 264 -15.62 -3.22 -10.81
N GLU A 265 -14.97 -3.95 -11.71
CA GLU A 265 -15.33 -5.33 -12.05
C GLU A 265 -15.15 -6.27 -10.84
N LYS A 266 -13.96 -6.30 -10.25
CA LYS A 266 -13.62 -7.24 -9.18
C LYS A 266 -14.40 -6.99 -7.89
N LEU A 267 -14.68 -5.73 -7.58
CA LEU A 267 -15.41 -5.33 -6.37
C LEU A 267 -16.91 -5.11 -6.60
N MET A 268 -17.40 -5.32 -7.83
CA MET A 268 -18.80 -5.11 -8.22
C MET A 268 -19.30 -3.70 -7.87
N LEU A 269 -18.49 -2.68 -8.20
CA LEU A 269 -18.85 -1.26 -8.02
C LEU A 269 -19.67 -0.74 -9.21
N LYS A 270 -20.42 0.34 -8.94
CA LYS A 270 -21.21 1.04 -9.96
C LYS A 270 -20.35 1.96 -10.84
#